data_08680dfeab0c103aa36def007ce99730
#
_entry.id   08680dfeab0c103aa36def007ce99730
#
_cell.length_a   1.000
_cell.length_b   1.000
_cell.length_c   1.000
_cell.angle_alpha   90.00
_cell.angle_beta   90.00
_cell.angle_gamma   90.00
#
_symmetry.space_group_name_H-M   'P 1'
#
loop_
_entity.id
_entity.type
_entity.pdbx_description
1 polymer ?
#
loop_
_entity_poly.entity_id
_entity_poly.type
_entity_poly.pdbx_seq_one_letter_code
_entity_poly.pdbx_strand_id
1 'polypeptide(L)'
;VLRFTGRLAFPLFCFLLVEGFVHTHDVKKYVRRLVLFGLLSEVPFDLAFFRTPFAPQHQNVYWTLALGVLAMAGLKRFEKPDGSASWQGLLCVGACAFTAFLASTDYHAIGVLIICALYMARADRKRQCLAGAVLFAFELTAPLAFVLVWFYNGQRGACSPLQKKAFYWFYPVHLLVLAMITNFVL
;
A
#
# COMPACT_ATOMS: atom_id res chain seq x y z
N VAL A 1 -17.61 -12.00 8.78
CA VAL A 1 -17.23 -12.28 7.38
C VAL A 1 -16.54 -11.06 6.78
N LEU A 2 -17.13 -9.85 6.74
CA LEU A 2 -16.56 -8.62 6.11
C LEU A 2 -15.17 -8.23 6.65
N ARG A 3 -14.92 -8.38 7.96
CA ARG A 3 -13.60 -8.13 8.54
C ARG A 3 -12.52 -9.09 8.04
N PHE A 4 -12.87 -10.35 7.78
CA PHE A 4 -11.90 -11.34 7.28
C PHE A 4 -11.52 -11.07 5.82
N THR A 5 -12.49 -10.74 4.98
CA THR A 5 -12.22 -10.40 3.57
C THR A 5 -11.49 -9.05 3.44
N GLY A 6 -11.81 -8.06 4.28
CA GLY A 6 -11.14 -6.76 4.27
C GLY A 6 -9.64 -6.84 4.57
N ARG A 7 -9.21 -7.77 5.43
CA ARG A 7 -7.79 -7.97 5.78
C ARG A 7 -6.92 -8.51 4.63
N LEU A 8 -7.52 -9.11 3.60
CA LEU A 8 -6.81 -9.55 2.41
C LEU A 8 -6.42 -8.37 1.49
N ALA A 9 -7.11 -7.24 1.62
CA ALA A 9 -6.94 -6.11 0.71
C ALA A 9 -5.55 -5.47 0.81
N PHE A 10 -5.08 -5.18 2.02
CA PHE A 10 -3.81 -4.48 2.20
C PHE A 10 -2.59 -5.28 1.72
N PRO A 11 -2.43 -6.60 2.02
CA PRO A 11 -1.37 -7.42 1.44
C PRO A 11 -1.36 -7.40 -0.09
N LEU A 12 -2.55 -7.51 -0.71
CA LEU A 12 -2.67 -7.42 -2.17
C LEU A 12 -2.31 -6.03 -2.69
N PHE A 13 -2.71 -4.96 -2.00
CA PHE A 13 -2.28 -3.60 -2.38
C PHE A 13 -0.78 -3.42 -2.26
N CYS A 14 -0.13 -3.92 -1.21
CA CYS A 14 1.33 -3.87 -1.06
C CYS A 14 2.02 -4.60 -2.21
N PHE A 15 1.54 -5.81 -2.56
CA PHE A 15 2.07 -6.57 -3.68
C PHE A 15 1.88 -5.83 -5.01
N LEU A 16 0.66 -5.38 -5.31
CA LEU A 16 0.36 -4.65 -6.54
C LEU A 16 1.10 -3.31 -6.63
N LEU A 17 1.37 -2.67 -5.49
CA LEU A 17 2.18 -1.46 -5.41
C LEU A 17 3.62 -1.73 -5.84
N VAL A 18 4.22 -2.82 -5.37
CA VAL A 18 5.57 -3.26 -5.75
C VAL A 18 5.63 -3.58 -7.24
N GLU A 19 4.68 -4.37 -7.76
CA GLU A 19 4.59 -4.67 -9.19
C GLU A 19 4.40 -3.38 -10.02
N GLY A 20 3.52 -2.49 -9.59
CA GLY A 20 3.32 -1.19 -10.22
C GLY A 20 4.58 -0.32 -10.23
N PHE A 21 5.35 -0.32 -9.16
CA PHE A 21 6.61 0.41 -9.05
C PHE A 21 7.68 -0.15 -9.99
N VAL A 22 7.83 -1.47 -10.05
CA VAL A 22 8.80 -2.14 -10.93
C VAL A 22 8.53 -1.82 -12.42
N HIS A 23 7.25 -1.76 -12.80
CA HIS A 23 6.84 -1.52 -14.19
C HIS A 23 6.57 -0.04 -14.52
N THR A 24 6.78 0.89 -13.58
CA THR A 24 6.54 2.31 -13.85
C THR A 24 7.76 2.99 -14.45
N HIS A 25 7.55 3.82 -15.49
CA HIS A 25 8.58 4.68 -16.06
C HIS A 25 8.68 6.03 -15.34
N ASP A 26 7.63 6.45 -14.62
CA ASP A 26 7.54 7.76 -13.98
C ASP A 26 7.05 7.63 -12.53
N VAL A 27 8.00 7.46 -11.63
CA VAL A 27 7.77 7.36 -10.18
C VAL A 27 7.11 8.63 -9.63
N LYS A 28 7.47 9.82 -10.15
CA LYS A 28 6.89 11.08 -9.67
C LYS A 28 5.39 11.15 -9.97
N LYS A 29 4.97 10.73 -11.16
CA LYS A 29 3.53 10.64 -11.50
C LYS A 29 2.83 9.58 -10.66
N TYR A 30 3.51 8.49 -10.31
CA TYR A 30 2.94 7.46 -9.45
C TYR A 30 2.69 8.01 -8.04
N VAL A 31 3.69 8.59 -7.39
CA VAL A 31 3.55 9.22 -6.06
C VAL A 31 2.48 10.32 -6.08
N ARG A 32 2.51 11.23 -7.09
CA ARG A 32 1.52 12.30 -7.20
C ARG A 32 0.07 11.78 -7.27
N ARG A 33 -0.16 10.66 -7.96
CA ARG A 33 -1.49 10.02 -7.98
C ARG A 33 -1.88 9.49 -6.62
N LEU A 34 -0.98 8.79 -5.91
CA LEU A 34 -1.26 8.28 -4.56
C LEU A 34 -1.57 9.41 -3.59
N VAL A 35 -0.78 10.49 -3.61
CA VAL A 35 -1.01 11.68 -2.78
C VAL A 35 -2.36 12.34 -3.13
N LEU A 36 -2.69 12.50 -4.41
CA LEU A 36 -3.96 13.08 -4.84
C LEU A 36 -5.16 12.26 -4.31
N PHE A 37 -5.10 10.94 -4.49
CA PHE A 37 -6.17 10.06 -4.01
C PHE A 37 -6.15 9.92 -2.48
N GLY A 38 -4.99 10.09 -1.83
CA GLY A 38 -4.87 10.23 -0.38
C GLY A 38 -5.68 11.44 0.13
N LEU A 39 -5.44 12.61 -0.44
CA LEU A 39 -6.17 13.84 -0.10
C LEU A 39 -7.68 13.72 -0.38
N LEU A 40 -8.06 13.13 -1.53
CA LEU A 40 -9.46 12.92 -1.87
C LEU A 40 -10.18 11.92 -0.95
N SER A 41 -9.43 10.99 -0.37
CA SER A 41 -9.97 9.94 0.50
C SER A 41 -10.02 10.33 1.96
N GLU A 42 -9.42 11.46 2.36
CA GLU A 42 -9.33 11.86 3.77
C GLU A 42 -10.71 12.10 4.36
N VAL A 43 -11.53 12.93 3.73
CA VAL A 43 -12.89 13.21 4.20
C VAL A 43 -13.76 11.94 4.24
N PRO A 44 -13.83 11.10 3.20
CA PRO A 44 -14.51 9.81 3.27
C PRO A 44 -14.01 8.89 4.39
N PHE A 45 -12.70 8.85 4.62
CA PHE A 45 -12.08 8.04 5.66
C PHE A 45 -12.48 8.53 7.05
N ASP A 46 -12.34 9.82 7.31
CA ASP A 46 -12.67 10.42 8.60
C ASP A 46 -14.16 10.27 8.94
N LEU A 47 -15.05 10.45 7.96
CA LEU A 47 -16.48 10.23 8.13
C LEU A 47 -16.82 8.76 8.42
N ALA A 48 -16.13 7.81 7.76
CA ALA A 48 -16.40 6.39 7.94
C ALA A 48 -15.93 5.85 9.30
N PHE A 49 -14.78 6.32 9.79
CA PHE A 49 -14.14 5.77 11.00
C PHE A 49 -14.35 6.63 12.25
N PHE A 50 -14.42 7.96 12.10
CA PHE A 50 -14.47 8.90 13.23
C PHE A 50 -15.78 9.68 13.30
N ARG A 51 -16.67 9.56 12.30
CA ARG A 51 -17.95 10.30 12.22
C ARG A 51 -17.77 11.82 12.22
N THR A 52 -16.59 12.28 11.84
CA THR A 52 -16.26 13.72 11.71
C THR A 52 -15.68 13.95 10.31
N PRO A 53 -15.86 15.13 9.70
CA PRO A 53 -15.29 15.41 8.38
C PRO A 53 -13.77 15.66 8.43
N PHE A 54 -13.18 15.79 9.62
CA PHE A 54 -11.77 16.04 9.83
C PHE A 54 -11.28 15.43 11.15
N ALA A 55 -10.39 14.45 11.04
CA ALA A 55 -9.78 13.72 12.15
C ALA A 55 -8.26 13.54 11.91
N PRO A 56 -7.44 14.57 12.19
CA PRO A 56 -6.01 14.57 11.84
C PRO A 56 -5.17 13.53 12.60
N GLN A 57 -5.77 12.78 13.55
CA GLN A 57 -5.08 11.78 14.37
C GLN A 57 -4.68 10.53 13.59
N HIS A 58 -5.39 10.23 12.51
CA HIS A 58 -5.12 9.06 11.65
C HIS A 58 -5.28 9.44 10.19
N GLN A 59 -4.34 8.98 9.38
CA GLN A 59 -4.32 9.23 7.96
C GLN A 59 -4.65 7.95 7.19
N ASN A 60 -5.34 8.06 6.06
CA ASN A 60 -5.75 6.91 5.27
C ASN A 60 -4.57 6.15 4.64
N VAL A 61 -4.84 4.94 4.14
CA VAL A 61 -3.84 4.00 3.61
C VAL A 61 -3.00 4.53 2.44
N TYR A 62 -3.52 5.47 1.64
CA TYR A 62 -2.76 6.02 0.52
C TYR A 62 -1.47 6.72 0.93
N TRP A 63 -1.42 7.30 2.13
CA TRP A 63 -0.20 7.91 2.66
C TRP A 63 0.87 6.86 2.96
N THR A 64 0.48 5.72 3.56
CA THR A 64 1.39 4.58 3.72
C THR A 64 1.93 4.10 2.38
N LEU A 65 1.05 3.95 1.36
CA LEU A 65 1.44 3.51 0.03
C LEU A 65 2.36 4.52 -0.67
N ALA A 66 2.09 5.83 -0.55
CA ALA A 66 2.94 6.87 -1.13
C ALA A 66 4.35 6.88 -0.50
N LEU A 67 4.44 6.78 0.83
CA LEU A 67 5.71 6.67 1.55
C LEU A 67 6.43 5.38 1.20
N GLY A 68 5.71 4.26 1.02
CA GLY A 68 6.27 3.01 0.53
C GLY A 68 6.90 3.13 -0.87
N VAL A 69 6.24 3.85 -1.80
CA VAL A 69 6.81 4.12 -3.14
C VAL A 69 8.05 5.00 -3.05
N LEU A 70 8.06 6.01 -2.20
CA LEU A 70 9.24 6.86 -1.98
C LEU A 70 10.41 6.07 -1.39
N ALA A 71 10.14 5.20 -0.42
CA ALA A 71 11.13 4.31 0.18
C ALA A 71 11.74 3.34 -0.86
N MET A 72 10.88 2.72 -1.70
CA MET A 72 11.35 1.87 -2.82
C MET A 72 12.18 2.66 -3.84
N ALA A 73 11.81 3.92 -4.12
CA ALA A 73 12.59 4.79 -5.00
C ALA A 73 13.98 5.09 -4.41
N GLY A 74 14.08 5.29 -3.09
CA GLY A 74 15.34 5.41 -2.37
C GLY A 74 16.20 4.14 -2.46
N LEU A 75 15.60 2.97 -2.21
CA LEU A 75 16.28 1.68 -2.37
C LEU A 75 16.83 1.50 -3.78
N LYS A 76 16.01 1.76 -4.81
CA LYS A 76 16.41 1.65 -6.21
C LYS A 76 17.52 2.63 -6.60
N ARG A 77 17.46 3.88 -6.10
CA ARG A 77 18.46 4.92 -6.41
C ARG A 77 19.84 4.57 -5.87
N PHE A 78 19.90 3.95 -4.70
CA PHE A 78 21.13 3.61 -3.99
C PHE A 78 21.41 2.10 -4.00
N GLU A 79 20.81 1.34 -4.93
CA GLU A 79 21.07 -0.08 -5.11
C GLU A 79 22.54 -0.30 -5.49
N LYS A 80 23.21 -1.26 -4.85
CA LYS A 80 24.58 -1.61 -5.17
C LYS A 80 24.67 -2.38 -6.49
N PRO A 81 25.86 -2.44 -7.12
CA PRO A 81 26.04 -3.19 -8.36
C PRO A 81 25.70 -4.69 -8.25
N ASP A 82 25.77 -5.26 -7.06
CA ASP A 82 25.39 -6.66 -6.76
C ASP A 82 23.88 -6.84 -6.52
N GLY A 83 23.08 -5.78 -6.68
CA GLY A 83 21.65 -5.78 -6.45
C GLY A 83 21.24 -5.73 -4.96
N SER A 84 22.19 -5.61 -4.03
CA SER A 84 21.90 -5.51 -2.60
C SER A 84 21.54 -4.07 -2.18
N ALA A 85 20.79 -3.96 -1.08
CA ALA A 85 20.47 -2.67 -0.51
C ALA A 85 21.72 -2.00 0.08
N SER A 86 21.94 -0.71 -0.23
CA SER A 86 22.97 0.10 0.41
C SER A 86 22.45 0.69 1.73
N TRP A 87 23.38 1.18 2.56
CA TRP A 87 23.01 1.86 3.81
C TRP A 87 22.23 3.16 3.55
N GLN A 88 22.52 3.89 2.44
CA GLN A 88 21.76 5.07 2.04
C GLN A 88 20.32 4.72 1.65
N GLY A 89 20.13 3.61 0.93
CA GLY A 89 18.79 3.08 0.61
C GLY A 89 18.00 2.72 1.87
N LEU A 90 18.65 2.07 2.83
CA LEU A 90 18.04 1.74 4.13
C LEU A 90 17.72 2.98 4.97
N LEU A 91 18.55 4.03 4.92
CA LEU A 91 18.22 5.31 5.55
C LEU A 91 16.96 5.95 4.94
N CYS A 92 16.79 5.87 3.61
CA CYS A 92 15.53 6.33 2.96
C CYS A 92 14.32 5.55 3.47
N VAL A 93 14.44 4.22 3.64
CA VAL A 93 13.38 3.40 4.21
C VAL A 93 13.07 3.84 5.65
N GLY A 94 14.10 4.00 6.48
CA GLY A 94 13.95 4.46 7.88
C GLY A 94 13.28 5.83 7.98
N ALA A 95 13.69 6.78 7.14
CA ALA A 95 13.09 8.12 7.09
C ALA A 95 11.60 8.07 6.68
N CYS A 96 11.25 7.29 5.64
CA CYS A 96 9.85 7.12 5.22
C CYS A 96 9.01 6.40 6.29
N ALA A 97 9.56 5.35 6.93
CA ALA A 97 8.89 4.63 8.01
C ALA A 97 8.67 5.52 9.24
N PHE A 98 9.66 6.32 9.60
CA PHE A 98 9.55 7.30 10.68
C PHE A 98 8.50 8.38 10.38
N THR A 99 8.47 8.88 9.14
CA THR A 99 7.44 9.83 8.69
C THR A 99 6.05 9.19 8.76
N ALA A 100 5.88 7.93 8.35
CA ALA A 100 4.61 7.21 8.45
C ALA A 100 4.16 7.04 9.90
N PHE A 101 5.10 6.79 10.82
CA PHE A 101 4.83 6.71 12.25
C PHE A 101 4.37 8.06 12.83
N LEU A 102 5.10 9.15 12.55
CA LEU A 102 4.76 10.49 13.03
C LEU A 102 3.41 10.99 12.47
N ALA A 103 3.14 10.70 11.20
CA ALA A 103 1.89 11.08 10.55
C ALA A 103 0.71 10.16 10.92
N SER A 104 0.91 9.14 11.77
CA SER A 104 -0.12 8.17 12.16
C SER A 104 -0.90 7.62 10.96
N THR A 105 -0.17 7.22 9.90
CA THR A 105 -0.80 6.61 8.71
C THR A 105 -1.39 5.24 9.08
N ASP A 106 -2.36 4.74 8.32
CA ASP A 106 -3.20 3.57 8.65
C ASP A 106 -2.38 2.32 9.08
N TYR A 107 -1.29 2.01 8.40
CA TYR A 107 -0.37 0.93 8.79
C TYR A 107 0.96 1.42 9.38
N HIS A 108 1.07 2.69 9.74
CA HIS A 108 2.25 3.29 10.36
C HIS A 108 3.58 2.91 9.65
N ALA A 109 4.66 2.85 10.43
CA ALA A 109 5.98 2.41 9.95
C ALA A 109 5.97 0.98 9.40
N ILE A 110 5.17 0.08 9.98
CA ILE A 110 5.12 -1.34 9.62
C ILE A 110 4.70 -1.50 8.16
N GLY A 111 3.70 -0.75 7.69
CA GLY A 111 3.26 -0.81 6.30
C GLY A 111 4.36 -0.47 5.31
N VAL A 112 5.15 0.59 5.58
CA VAL A 112 6.30 0.98 4.74
C VAL A 112 7.38 -0.11 4.74
N LEU A 113 7.69 -0.68 5.91
CA LEU A 113 8.70 -1.74 6.05
C LEU A 113 8.28 -3.01 5.28
N ILE A 114 7.02 -3.42 5.36
CA ILE A 114 6.48 -4.56 4.62
C ILE A 114 6.58 -4.33 3.11
N ILE A 115 6.19 -3.15 2.60
CA ILE A 115 6.31 -2.80 1.19
C ILE A 115 7.76 -2.92 0.72
N CYS A 116 8.70 -2.38 1.48
CA CYS A 116 10.13 -2.47 1.16
C CYS A 116 10.67 -3.90 1.20
N ALA A 117 10.24 -4.72 2.16
CA ALA A 117 10.61 -6.12 2.25
C ALA A 117 10.11 -6.93 1.04
N LEU A 118 8.85 -6.72 0.63
CA LEU A 118 8.29 -7.32 -0.58
C LEU A 118 9.05 -6.88 -1.85
N TYR A 119 9.47 -5.61 -1.90
CA TYR A 119 10.29 -5.09 -2.99
C TYR A 119 11.67 -5.73 -3.03
N MET A 120 12.34 -5.89 -1.89
CA MET A 120 13.65 -6.54 -1.81
C MET A 120 13.58 -8.02 -2.18
N ALA A 121 12.48 -8.70 -1.86
CA ALA A 121 12.23 -10.10 -2.21
C ALA A 121 11.72 -10.31 -3.64
N ARG A 122 11.54 -9.25 -4.47
CA ARG A 122 10.88 -9.29 -5.79
C ARG A 122 11.53 -10.22 -6.83
N ALA A 123 12.83 -10.49 -6.69
CA ALA A 123 13.57 -11.33 -7.62
C ALA A 123 13.13 -12.82 -7.60
N ASP A 124 12.63 -13.29 -6.46
CA ASP A 124 12.16 -14.65 -6.26
C ASP A 124 10.74 -14.63 -5.70
N ARG A 125 9.78 -15.07 -6.48
CA ARG A 125 8.35 -15.14 -6.11
C ARG A 125 8.13 -15.96 -4.85
N LYS A 126 8.85 -17.07 -4.67
CA LYS A 126 8.75 -17.91 -3.48
C LYS A 126 9.17 -17.15 -2.22
N ARG A 127 10.31 -16.46 -2.28
CA ARG A 127 10.80 -15.61 -1.19
C ARG A 127 9.85 -14.45 -0.90
N GLN A 128 9.29 -13.83 -1.95
CA GLN A 128 8.34 -12.73 -1.81
C GLN A 128 7.04 -13.18 -1.13
N CYS A 129 6.48 -14.35 -1.53
CA CYS A 129 5.28 -14.90 -0.89
C CYS A 129 5.55 -15.32 0.56
N LEU A 130 6.70 -15.97 0.83
CA LEU A 130 7.07 -16.38 2.18
C LEU A 130 7.28 -15.15 3.09
N ALA A 131 8.04 -14.16 2.63
CA ALA A 131 8.27 -12.93 3.37
C ALA A 131 6.94 -12.22 3.66
N GLY A 132 6.08 -12.10 2.67
CA GLY A 132 4.76 -11.50 2.84
C GLY A 132 3.88 -12.27 3.83
N ALA A 133 3.81 -13.60 3.71
CA ALA A 133 3.01 -14.41 4.62
C ALA A 133 3.50 -14.29 6.08
N VAL A 134 4.83 -14.28 6.30
CA VAL A 134 5.42 -14.11 7.64
C VAL A 134 5.18 -12.70 8.18
N LEU A 135 5.42 -11.67 7.36
CA LEU A 135 5.27 -10.28 7.78
C LEU A 135 3.82 -9.89 8.08
N PHE A 136 2.84 -10.55 7.46
CA PHE A 136 1.42 -10.37 7.74
C PHE A 136 0.83 -11.38 8.73
N ALA A 137 1.66 -12.22 9.37
CA ALA A 137 1.18 -13.24 10.31
C ALA A 137 0.48 -12.67 11.55
N PHE A 138 0.68 -11.38 11.85
CA PHE A 138 -0.06 -10.69 12.92
C PHE A 138 -1.55 -10.48 12.59
N GLU A 139 -1.94 -10.60 11.31
CA GLU A 139 -3.33 -10.61 10.88
C GLU A 139 -3.72 -12.01 10.38
N LEU A 140 -4.60 -12.69 11.10
CA LEU A 140 -4.91 -14.12 10.94
C LEU A 140 -5.21 -14.55 9.49
N THR A 141 -5.87 -13.71 8.69
CA THR A 141 -6.29 -14.02 7.31
C THR A 141 -5.43 -13.38 6.23
N ALA A 142 -4.66 -12.35 6.56
CA ALA A 142 -3.85 -11.61 5.60
C ALA A 142 -2.79 -12.47 4.86
N PRO A 143 -2.14 -13.46 5.50
CA PRO A 143 -1.21 -14.37 4.81
C PRO A 143 -1.86 -15.14 3.65
N LEU A 144 -3.17 -15.40 3.68
CA LEU A 144 -3.88 -16.08 2.60
C LEU A 144 -3.86 -15.30 1.27
N ALA A 145 -3.66 -13.99 1.32
CA ALA A 145 -3.48 -13.18 0.12
C ALA A 145 -2.28 -13.65 -0.72
N PHE A 146 -1.23 -14.18 -0.08
CA PHE A 146 -0.03 -14.64 -0.78
C PHE A 146 -0.23 -15.98 -1.51
N VAL A 147 -1.30 -16.71 -1.23
CA VAL A 147 -1.73 -17.84 -2.07
C VAL A 147 -2.14 -17.32 -3.45
N LEU A 148 -2.88 -16.21 -3.52
CA LEU A 148 -3.24 -15.58 -4.80
C LEU A 148 -2.01 -15.02 -5.52
N VAL A 149 -1.09 -14.39 -4.76
CA VAL A 149 0.18 -13.86 -5.30
C VAL A 149 1.05 -14.98 -5.87
N TRP A 150 1.02 -16.18 -5.28
CA TRP A 150 1.77 -17.33 -5.78
C TRP A 150 1.37 -17.73 -7.20
N PHE A 151 0.09 -17.68 -7.54
CA PHE A 151 -0.43 -18.00 -8.86
C PHE A 151 -0.30 -16.86 -9.87
N TYR A 152 0.18 -15.69 -9.45
CA TYR A 152 0.36 -14.56 -10.37
C TYR A 152 1.49 -14.83 -11.37
N ASN A 153 1.18 -14.70 -12.66
CA ASN A 153 2.07 -15.05 -13.77
C ASN A 153 3.13 -13.98 -14.12
N GLY A 154 3.20 -12.88 -13.34
CA GLY A 154 4.15 -11.79 -13.60
C GLY A 154 3.79 -10.90 -14.79
N GLN A 155 2.70 -11.17 -15.50
CA GLN A 155 2.28 -10.38 -16.65
C GLN A 155 1.22 -9.36 -16.28
N ARG A 156 1.40 -8.14 -16.74
CA ARG A 156 0.39 -7.09 -16.58
C ARG A 156 -0.81 -7.41 -17.48
N GLY A 157 -1.97 -7.65 -16.89
CA GLY A 157 -3.21 -7.83 -17.61
C GLY A 157 -3.56 -6.60 -18.47
N ALA A 158 -4.27 -6.84 -19.58
CA ALA A 158 -4.83 -5.78 -20.39
C ALA A 158 -5.85 -5.00 -19.54
N CYS A 159 -5.58 -3.72 -19.31
CA CYS A 159 -6.42 -2.86 -18.48
C CYS A 159 -6.75 -1.59 -19.25
N SER A 160 -8.03 -1.38 -19.51
CA SER A 160 -8.51 -0.18 -20.20
C SER A 160 -8.25 1.09 -19.37
N PRO A 161 -8.19 2.28 -19.99
CA PRO A 161 -8.03 3.53 -19.25
C PRO A 161 -9.16 3.76 -18.21
N LEU A 162 -10.37 3.29 -18.50
CA LEU A 162 -11.51 3.38 -17.58
C LEU A 162 -11.32 2.49 -16.34
N GLN A 163 -10.90 1.24 -16.54
CA GLN A 163 -10.59 0.32 -15.43
C GLN A 163 -9.51 0.87 -14.51
N LYS A 164 -8.43 1.47 -15.09
CA LYS A 164 -7.37 2.11 -14.29
C LYS A 164 -7.90 3.24 -13.40
N LYS A 165 -8.82 4.06 -13.94
CA LYS A 165 -9.50 5.10 -13.16
C LYS A 165 -10.38 4.49 -12.07
N ALA A 166 -11.18 3.47 -12.42
CA ALA A 166 -12.06 2.79 -11.48
C ALA A 166 -11.32 2.22 -10.27
N PHE A 167 -10.14 1.63 -10.45
CA PHE A 167 -9.33 1.14 -9.33
C PHE A 167 -8.92 2.23 -8.34
N TYR A 168 -8.57 3.43 -8.82
CA TYR A 168 -8.24 4.55 -7.93
C TYR A 168 -9.48 5.12 -7.22
N TRP A 169 -10.61 5.23 -7.93
CA TRP A 169 -11.85 5.74 -7.38
C TRP A 169 -12.57 4.76 -6.45
N PHE A 170 -12.27 3.47 -6.56
CA PHE A 170 -12.89 2.45 -5.72
C PHE A 170 -12.73 2.76 -4.23
N TYR A 171 -11.54 3.12 -3.79
CA TYR A 171 -11.26 3.36 -2.38
C TYR A 171 -12.06 4.55 -1.79
N PRO A 172 -12.01 5.78 -2.33
CA PRO A 172 -12.79 6.87 -1.78
C PRO A 172 -14.30 6.64 -1.90
N VAL A 173 -14.78 6.01 -2.98
CA VAL A 173 -16.21 5.75 -3.17
C VAL A 173 -16.74 4.72 -2.18
N HIS A 174 -16.04 3.59 -1.97
CA HIS A 174 -16.52 2.60 -1.01
C HIS A 174 -16.48 3.13 0.42
N LEU A 175 -15.51 3.98 0.78
CA LEU A 175 -15.48 4.65 2.08
C LEU A 175 -16.67 5.59 2.27
N LEU A 176 -17.05 6.34 1.22
CA LEU A 176 -18.27 7.16 1.27
C LEU A 176 -19.52 6.33 1.50
N VAL A 177 -19.63 5.17 0.82
CA VAL A 177 -20.76 4.24 1.03
C VAL A 177 -20.77 3.72 2.47
N LEU A 178 -19.61 3.33 3.01
CA LEU A 178 -19.48 2.91 4.40
C LEU A 178 -19.87 4.05 5.36
N ALA A 179 -19.37 5.27 5.12
CA ALA A 179 -19.72 6.44 5.91
C ALA A 179 -21.23 6.71 5.91
N MET A 180 -21.91 6.59 4.75
CA MET A 180 -23.35 6.72 4.68
C MET A 180 -24.05 5.65 5.51
N ILE A 181 -23.64 4.38 5.40
CA ILE A 181 -24.23 3.28 6.19
C ILE A 181 -24.03 3.53 7.69
N THR A 182 -22.83 3.90 8.12
CA THR A 182 -22.51 4.08 9.55
C THR A 182 -23.19 5.33 10.16
N ASN A 183 -23.43 6.37 9.38
CA ASN A 183 -24.00 7.62 9.90
C ASN A 183 -25.53 7.71 9.75
N PHE A 184 -26.14 6.96 8.82
CA PHE A 184 -27.58 7.06 8.56
C PHE A 184 -28.36 5.78 8.84
N VAL A 185 -27.69 4.62 9.02
CA VAL A 185 -28.35 3.32 9.24
C VAL A 185 -28.04 2.73 10.62
N LEU A 186 -26.88 3.06 11.20
CA LEU A 186 -26.43 2.63 12.53
C LEU A 186 -26.31 3.81 13.48
#